data_0e83974be41be677f68d5ed0b3f5c306
#
_entry.id   0e83974be41be677f68d5ed0b3f5c306
#
_cell.length_a   1.000
_cell.length_b   1.000
_cell.length_c   1.000
_cell.angle_alpha   90.00
_cell.angle_beta   90.00
_cell.angle_gamma   90.00
#
_symmetry.space_group_name_H-M   'P 1'
#
loop_
_entity.id
_entity.type
_entity.pdbx_description
1 polymer ?
#
loop_
_entity_poly.entity_id
_entity_poly.type
_entity_poly.pdbx_seq_one_letter_code
_entity_poly.pdbx_strand_id
1 'polypeptide(L)'
;MIFNTLRNKSSRRVFYIDGGTDKDLREEYKKQMEEGEGKILVASFGTFSTGINIKNLHVVALTESFKSDVIIRQSIGRGLRKHETKDKLTILDFVDDFRIDNFVNYLYRHSKKRREIYDEQRFPYEVKTIDLSKIYNKT
;
A
#
# COMPACT_ATOMS: atom_id res chain seq x y z
N MET A 1 -7.78 -3.65 13.51
CA MET A 1 -6.95 -4.00 12.34
C MET A 1 -7.58 -3.46 11.07
N ILE A 2 -6.80 -2.92 10.15
CA ILE A 2 -7.29 -2.27 8.90
C ILE A 2 -8.20 -3.18 8.07
N PHE A 3 -7.90 -4.48 8.04
CA PHE A 3 -8.74 -5.48 7.35
C PHE A 3 -10.19 -5.48 7.83
N ASN A 4 -10.41 -5.53 9.15
CA ASN A 4 -11.77 -5.52 9.69
C ASN A 4 -12.52 -4.23 9.36
N THR A 5 -11.84 -3.09 9.40
CA THR A 5 -12.41 -1.80 9.04
C THR A 5 -12.82 -1.77 7.56
N LEU A 6 -11.96 -2.22 6.68
CA LEU A 6 -12.26 -2.28 5.24
C LEU A 6 -13.37 -3.26 4.93
N ARG A 7 -13.36 -4.45 5.55
CA ARG A 7 -14.42 -5.45 5.39
C ARG A 7 -15.80 -4.93 5.79
N ASN A 8 -15.86 -4.14 6.85
CA ASN A 8 -17.11 -3.63 7.38
C ASN A 8 -17.62 -2.37 6.65
N LYS A 9 -16.71 -1.56 6.11
CA LYS A 9 -17.05 -0.24 5.52
C LYS A 9 -17.04 -0.22 4.00
N SER A 10 -16.40 -1.18 3.35
CA SER A 10 -16.30 -1.23 1.89
C SER A 10 -17.39 -2.11 1.29
N SER A 11 -17.98 -1.68 0.19
CA SER A 11 -18.82 -2.52 -0.67
C SER A 11 -18.01 -3.52 -1.51
N ARG A 12 -16.69 -3.41 -1.50
CA ARG A 12 -15.78 -4.27 -2.25
C ARG A 12 -15.48 -5.56 -1.50
N ARG A 13 -15.18 -6.62 -2.22
CA ARG A 13 -14.70 -7.87 -1.61
C ARG A 13 -13.30 -7.68 -1.06
N VAL A 14 -13.09 -7.98 0.23
CA VAL A 14 -11.81 -7.78 0.91
C VAL A 14 -11.22 -9.13 1.31
N PHE A 15 -9.99 -9.38 0.88
CA PHE A 15 -9.19 -10.55 1.22
C PHE A 15 -8.09 -10.16 2.20
N TYR A 16 -7.62 -11.13 2.98
CA TYR A 16 -6.48 -10.97 3.88
C TYR A 16 -5.48 -12.11 3.71
N ILE A 17 -4.20 -11.78 3.64
CA ILE A 17 -3.11 -12.74 3.62
C ILE A 17 -1.92 -12.26 4.47
N ASP A 18 -1.31 -13.21 5.15
CA ASP A 18 -0.08 -13.03 5.91
C ASP A 18 0.83 -14.27 5.79
N GLY A 19 1.89 -14.33 6.60
CA GLY A 19 2.82 -15.45 6.61
C GLY A 19 2.20 -16.76 7.05
N GLY A 20 1.11 -16.73 7.84
CA GLY A 20 0.39 -17.91 8.32
C GLY A 20 -0.73 -18.37 7.39
N THR A 21 -1.05 -17.61 6.34
CA THR A 21 -2.10 -17.99 5.39
C THR A 21 -1.69 -19.22 4.60
N ASP A 22 -2.59 -20.22 4.54
CA ASP A 22 -2.40 -21.45 3.77
C ASP A 22 -2.03 -21.16 2.30
N LYS A 23 -1.18 -22.01 1.74
CA LYS A 23 -0.66 -21.80 0.37
C LYS A 23 -1.77 -21.86 -0.68
N ASP A 24 -2.69 -22.81 -0.59
CA ASP A 24 -3.75 -22.98 -1.59
C ASP A 24 -4.73 -21.82 -1.53
N LEU A 25 -5.08 -21.38 -0.31
CA LEU A 25 -5.91 -20.19 -0.09
C LEU A 25 -5.23 -18.91 -0.62
N ARG A 26 -3.92 -18.79 -0.46
CA ARG A 26 -3.15 -17.67 -0.99
C ARG A 26 -3.19 -17.64 -2.52
N GLU A 27 -3.02 -18.78 -3.18
CA GLU A 27 -3.11 -18.89 -4.64
C GLU A 27 -4.54 -18.60 -5.14
N GLU A 28 -5.56 -19.05 -4.44
CA GLU A 28 -6.96 -18.73 -4.75
C GLU A 28 -7.21 -17.22 -4.71
N TYR A 29 -6.78 -16.55 -3.64
CA TYR A 29 -6.97 -15.09 -3.51
C TYR A 29 -6.19 -14.31 -4.58
N LYS A 30 -4.99 -14.77 -4.94
CA LYS A 30 -4.23 -14.19 -6.05
C LYS A 30 -5.00 -14.30 -7.37
N LYS A 31 -5.52 -15.49 -7.68
CA LYS A 31 -6.34 -15.71 -8.88
C LYS A 31 -7.57 -14.80 -8.87
N GLN A 32 -8.28 -14.70 -7.76
CA GLN A 32 -9.43 -13.82 -7.65
C GLN A 32 -9.07 -12.33 -7.82
N MET A 33 -7.89 -11.89 -7.38
CA MET A 33 -7.41 -10.52 -7.60
C MET A 33 -7.05 -10.24 -9.06
N GLU A 34 -6.58 -11.24 -9.80
CA GLU A 34 -6.30 -11.10 -11.25
C GLU A 34 -7.59 -11.04 -12.09
N GLU A 35 -8.68 -11.64 -11.62
CA GLU A 35 -9.94 -11.73 -12.33
C GLU A 35 -10.88 -10.56 -11.95
N GLY A 36 -11.12 -9.63 -12.89
CA GLY A 36 -12.10 -8.55 -12.72
C GLY A 36 -11.63 -7.42 -11.81
N GLU A 37 -12.57 -6.61 -11.33
CA GLU A 37 -12.33 -5.35 -10.64
C GLU A 37 -13.00 -5.29 -9.26
N GLY A 38 -12.77 -4.17 -8.55
CA GLY A 38 -13.50 -3.86 -7.31
C GLY A 38 -13.13 -4.73 -6.11
N LYS A 39 -11.91 -5.24 -6.03
CA LYS A 39 -11.43 -6.08 -4.93
C LYS A 39 -10.31 -5.39 -4.17
N ILE A 40 -10.15 -5.75 -2.91
CA ILE A 40 -9.10 -5.26 -2.02
C ILE A 40 -8.36 -6.45 -1.43
N LEU A 41 -7.05 -6.43 -1.51
CA LEU A 41 -6.18 -7.38 -0.81
C LEU A 41 -5.42 -6.63 0.29
N VAL A 42 -5.62 -7.05 1.53
CA VAL A 42 -4.81 -6.64 2.66
C VAL A 42 -3.74 -7.70 2.88
N ALA A 43 -2.49 -7.32 2.80
CA ALA A 43 -1.38 -8.24 2.93
C ALA A 43 -0.38 -7.73 3.97
N SER A 44 0.18 -8.65 4.76
CA SER A 44 1.38 -8.30 5.53
C SER A 44 2.52 -7.98 4.56
N PHE A 45 3.37 -7.04 4.95
CA PHE A 45 4.41 -6.55 4.08
C PHE A 45 5.39 -7.64 3.63
N GLY A 46 5.83 -8.50 4.55
CA GLY A 46 6.72 -9.64 4.23
C GLY A 46 6.10 -10.57 3.20
N THR A 47 4.81 -10.87 3.34
CA THR A 47 4.09 -11.73 2.39
C THR A 47 3.96 -11.08 1.01
N PHE A 48 3.65 -9.79 0.97
CA PHE A 48 3.57 -9.06 -0.29
C PHE A 48 4.91 -8.97 -1.01
N SER A 49 5.99 -8.67 -0.28
CA SER A 49 7.32 -8.46 -0.86
C SER A 49 7.94 -9.75 -1.41
N THR A 50 7.63 -10.92 -0.83
CA THR A 50 8.29 -12.19 -1.17
C THR A 50 7.45 -13.15 -2.00
N GLY A 51 6.12 -13.10 -1.93
CA GLY A 51 5.28 -14.19 -2.44
C GLY A 51 4.09 -13.80 -3.31
N ILE A 52 3.73 -12.51 -3.43
CA ILE A 52 2.55 -12.13 -4.19
C ILE A 52 2.95 -11.60 -5.57
N ASN A 53 2.45 -12.28 -6.59
CA ASN A 53 2.59 -11.85 -7.98
C ASN A 53 1.20 -11.59 -8.56
N ILE A 54 0.68 -10.38 -8.37
CA ILE A 54 -0.60 -9.94 -8.95
C ILE A 54 -0.28 -8.83 -9.95
N LYS A 55 -0.65 -9.01 -11.21
CA LYS A 55 -0.43 -8.02 -12.28
C LYS A 55 -1.54 -6.99 -12.30
N ASN A 56 -2.75 -7.38 -11.97
CA ASN A 56 -3.95 -6.53 -11.99
C ASN A 56 -4.05 -5.60 -10.76
N LEU A 57 -2.94 -4.98 -10.35
CA LEU A 57 -2.92 -3.99 -9.27
C LEU A 57 -3.00 -2.59 -9.85
N HIS A 58 -4.10 -1.90 -9.61
CA HIS A 58 -4.32 -0.51 -10.03
C HIS A 58 -3.88 0.49 -8.97
N VAL A 59 -4.01 0.11 -7.70
CA VAL A 59 -3.62 0.93 -6.55
C VAL A 59 -2.86 0.07 -5.53
N VAL A 60 -1.75 0.59 -5.04
CA VAL A 60 -1.02 0.04 -3.90
C VAL A 60 -0.98 1.07 -2.79
N ALA A 61 -1.52 0.73 -1.62
CA ALA A 61 -1.52 1.59 -0.44
C ALA A 61 -0.46 1.10 0.56
N LEU A 62 0.53 1.92 0.84
CA LEU A 62 1.57 1.67 1.83
C LEU A 62 1.12 2.27 3.16
N THR A 63 0.65 1.43 4.08
CA THR A 63 0.06 1.84 5.37
C THR A 63 1.01 1.66 6.54
N GLU A 64 2.21 1.13 6.30
CA GLU A 64 3.26 0.97 7.30
C GLU A 64 4.50 1.77 6.91
N SER A 65 5.30 2.12 7.90
CA SER A 65 6.54 2.86 7.68
C SER A 65 7.70 1.91 7.39
N PHE A 66 8.07 1.81 6.13
CA PHE A 66 9.24 1.03 5.71
C PHE A 66 10.48 1.91 5.57
N LYS A 67 11.62 1.39 6.01
CA LYS A 67 12.93 1.96 5.79
C LYS A 67 13.68 1.28 4.64
N SER A 68 13.31 0.04 4.32
CA SER A 68 14.03 -0.76 3.34
C SER A 68 13.78 -0.30 1.92
N ASP A 69 14.82 0.24 1.31
CA ASP A 69 14.88 0.63 -0.09
C ASP A 69 14.52 -0.52 -1.04
N VAL A 70 15.13 -1.67 -0.82
CA VAL A 70 14.89 -2.89 -1.62
C VAL A 70 13.41 -3.26 -1.64
N ILE A 71 12.77 -3.20 -0.50
CA ILE A 71 11.39 -3.57 -0.31
C ILE A 71 10.45 -2.60 -1.05
N ILE A 72 10.71 -1.30 -0.95
CA ILE A 72 9.92 -0.28 -1.65
C ILE A 72 10.04 -0.47 -3.16
N ARG A 73 11.25 -0.63 -3.67
CA ARG A 73 11.49 -0.87 -5.11
C ARG A 73 10.83 -2.16 -5.60
N GLN A 74 10.88 -3.24 -4.81
CA GLN A 74 10.21 -4.49 -5.15
C GLN A 74 8.68 -4.36 -5.16
N SER A 75 8.11 -3.67 -4.18
CA SER A 75 6.65 -3.46 -4.11
C SER A 75 6.14 -2.63 -5.28
N ILE A 76 6.84 -1.55 -5.61
CA ILE A 76 6.53 -0.72 -6.77
C ILE A 76 6.72 -1.52 -8.06
N GLY A 77 7.84 -2.21 -8.22
CA GLY A 77 8.13 -3.01 -9.41
C GLY A 77 7.09 -4.11 -9.67
N ARG A 78 6.52 -4.70 -8.63
CA ARG A 78 5.43 -5.67 -8.76
C ARG A 78 4.14 -5.02 -9.28
N GLY A 79 3.80 -3.85 -8.75
CA GLY A 79 2.63 -3.10 -9.19
C GLY A 79 2.78 -2.52 -10.60
N LEU A 80 4.01 -2.31 -11.08
CA LEU A 80 4.27 -1.81 -12.44
C LEU A 80 4.16 -2.88 -13.54
N ARG A 81 3.90 -4.13 -13.19
CA ARG A 81 3.73 -5.19 -14.19
C ARG A 81 2.55 -4.89 -15.11
N LYS A 82 2.75 -5.10 -16.39
CA LYS A 82 1.71 -4.87 -17.41
C LYS A 82 0.54 -5.83 -17.23
N HIS A 83 -0.66 -5.30 -17.38
CA HIS A 83 -1.91 -6.03 -17.46
C HIS A 83 -2.82 -5.36 -18.47
N GLU A 84 -3.68 -6.11 -19.15
CA GLU A 84 -4.55 -5.61 -20.23
C GLU A 84 -5.49 -4.49 -19.77
N THR A 85 -5.95 -4.55 -18.52
CA THR A 85 -6.89 -3.58 -17.93
C THR A 85 -6.22 -2.40 -17.23
N LYS A 86 -4.86 -2.31 -17.29
CA LYS A 86 -4.13 -1.36 -16.47
C LYS A 86 -3.15 -0.52 -17.29
N ASP A 87 -3.40 0.77 -17.36
CA ASP A 87 -2.50 1.74 -17.99
C ASP A 87 -1.46 2.31 -17.02
N LYS A 88 -1.83 2.41 -15.74
CA LYS A 88 -0.97 3.00 -14.71
C LYS A 88 -1.18 2.34 -13.35
N LEU A 89 -0.18 2.46 -12.49
CA LEU A 89 -0.25 2.15 -11.07
C LEU A 89 -0.31 3.45 -10.26
N THR A 90 -1.26 3.55 -9.35
CA THR A 90 -1.28 4.62 -8.34
C THR A 90 -0.73 4.08 -7.01
N ILE A 91 0.22 4.80 -6.43
CA ILE A 91 0.75 4.48 -5.10
C ILE A 91 0.26 5.54 -4.11
N LEU A 92 -0.38 5.08 -3.04
CA LEU A 92 -0.78 5.89 -1.91
C LEU A 92 0.20 5.59 -0.77
N ASP A 93 1.04 6.55 -0.44
CA ASP A 93 2.04 6.46 0.62
C ASP A 93 1.56 7.25 1.84
N PHE A 94 1.05 6.54 2.85
CA PHE A 94 0.54 7.15 4.07
C PHE A 94 1.67 7.40 5.07
N VAL A 95 1.70 8.61 5.60
CA VAL A 95 2.74 9.04 6.54
C VAL A 95 2.10 9.78 7.70
N ASP A 96 2.35 9.31 8.92
CA ASP A 96 1.98 10.05 10.13
C ASP A 96 3.00 11.16 10.40
N ASP A 97 2.54 12.39 10.39
CA ASP A 97 3.33 13.57 10.67
C ASP A 97 3.05 14.06 12.10
N PHE A 98 3.89 13.65 13.04
CA PHE A 98 3.85 14.07 14.45
C PHE A 98 5.03 15.01 14.78
N ARG A 99 5.36 15.92 13.87
CA ARG A 99 6.40 16.90 14.13
C ARG A 99 5.88 17.96 15.12
N ILE A 100 6.66 18.15 16.18
CA ILE A 100 6.39 19.19 17.20
C ILE A 100 7.72 19.90 17.46
N ASP A 101 7.76 21.20 17.25
CA ASP A 101 8.96 22.03 17.39
C ASP A 101 10.17 21.45 16.61
N ASN A 102 11.22 21.11 17.31
CA ASN A 102 12.44 20.51 16.73
C ASN A 102 12.39 18.97 16.66
N PHE A 103 11.31 18.34 17.15
CA PHE A 103 11.16 16.88 17.10
C PHE A 103 10.58 16.44 15.78
N VAL A 104 11.30 15.55 15.11
CA VAL A 104 10.85 14.90 13.86
C VAL A 104 10.67 13.43 14.14
N ASN A 105 9.42 12.96 14.07
CA ASN A 105 9.11 11.58 14.33
C ASN A 105 9.75 10.63 13.29
N TYR A 106 9.98 9.40 13.71
CA TYR A 106 10.65 8.37 12.93
C TYR A 106 9.93 8.05 11.61
N LEU A 107 8.59 8.02 11.64
CA LEU A 107 7.75 7.74 10.48
C LEU A 107 7.94 8.80 9.39
N TYR A 108 8.02 10.06 9.78
CA TYR A 108 8.28 11.15 8.85
C TYR A 108 9.69 11.10 8.24
N ARG A 109 10.71 10.69 9.02
CA ARG A 109 12.07 10.48 8.47
C ARG A 109 12.09 9.38 7.41
N HIS A 110 11.36 8.30 7.62
CA HIS A 110 11.24 7.22 6.64
C HIS A 110 10.54 7.68 5.36
N SER A 111 9.55 8.57 5.46
CA SER A 111 8.89 9.10 4.27
C SER A 111 9.83 9.94 3.42
N LYS A 112 10.77 10.67 4.03
CA LYS A 112 11.82 11.38 3.28
C LYS A 112 12.68 10.44 2.46
N LYS A 113 13.10 9.31 3.05
CA LYS A 113 13.86 8.28 2.34
C LYS A 113 13.08 7.67 1.18
N ARG A 114 11.79 7.41 1.35
CA ARG A 114 10.95 6.93 0.24
C ARG A 114 10.83 7.94 -0.88
N ARG A 115 10.71 9.23 -0.57
CA ARG A 115 10.69 10.29 -1.59
C ARG A 115 12.01 10.38 -2.36
N GLU A 116 13.17 10.22 -1.71
CA GLU A 116 14.45 10.12 -2.39
C GLU A 116 14.43 9.00 -3.45
N ILE A 117 13.84 7.84 -3.14
CA ILE A 117 13.68 6.75 -4.11
C ILE A 117 12.74 7.13 -5.26
N TYR A 118 11.64 7.81 -4.97
CA TYR A 118 10.71 8.27 -6.01
C TYR A 118 11.39 9.25 -6.96
N ASP A 119 12.18 10.17 -6.43
CA ASP A 119 12.97 11.14 -7.22
C ASP A 119 14.02 10.44 -8.09
N GLU A 120 14.79 9.50 -7.51
CA GLU A 120 15.77 8.69 -8.26
C GLU A 120 15.15 7.90 -9.41
N GLN A 121 13.95 7.36 -9.19
CA GLN A 121 13.20 6.60 -10.20
C GLN A 121 12.41 7.49 -11.15
N ARG A 122 12.42 8.81 -10.95
CA ARG A 122 11.65 9.80 -11.72
C ARG A 122 10.14 9.51 -11.73
N PHE A 123 9.61 9.01 -10.61
CA PHE A 123 8.17 8.83 -10.45
C PHE A 123 7.54 10.20 -10.13
N PRO A 124 6.54 10.64 -10.88
CA PRO A 124 5.80 11.85 -10.52
C PRO A 124 4.99 11.59 -9.25
N TYR A 125 5.10 12.48 -8.28
CA TYR A 125 4.28 12.42 -7.05
C TYR A 125 3.91 13.81 -6.53
N GLU A 126 2.88 13.87 -5.73
CA GLU A 126 2.48 15.04 -4.97
C GLU A 126 2.35 14.72 -3.48
N VAL A 127 2.63 15.67 -2.63
CA VAL A 127 2.46 15.53 -1.18
C VAL A 127 1.21 16.27 -0.76
N LYS A 128 0.26 15.55 -0.14
CA LYS A 128 -0.98 16.12 0.41
C LYS A 128 -0.96 16.00 1.93
N THR A 129 -1.13 17.09 2.63
CA THR A 129 -1.28 17.09 4.08
C THR A 129 -2.77 17.07 4.42
N ILE A 130 -3.15 16.10 5.24
CA ILE A 130 -4.52 15.94 5.73
C ILE A 130 -4.52 16.22 7.23
N ASP A 131 -5.24 17.25 7.64
CA ASP A 131 -5.43 17.57 9.05
C ASP A 131 -6.58 16.71 9.61
N LEU A 132 -6.23 15.71 10.40
CA LEU A 132 -7.18 14.76 10.97
C LEU A 132 -8.15 15.42 11.95
N SER A 133 -7.78 16.55 12.60
CA SER A 133 -8.68 17.25 13.51
C SER A 133 -9.94 17.75 12.80
N LYS A 134 -9.81 18.11 11.52
CA LYS A 134 -10.94 18.54 10.67
C LYS A 134 -11.88 17.40 10.26
N ILE A 135 -11.42 16.16 10.35
CA ILE A 135 -12.21 14.97 10.02
C ILE A 135 -13.02 14.52 11.24
N TYR A 136 -12.40 14.51 12.42
CA TYR A 136 -13.02 14.03 13.65
C TYR A 136 -13.96 15.03 14.32
N ASN A 137 -13.78 16.34 14.07
CA ASN A 137 -14.65 17.38 14.64
C ASN A 137 -15.96 17.61 13.86
N LYS A 138 -16.30 16.75 12.89
CA LYS A 138 -17.57 16.80 12.15
C LYS A 138 -18.63 15.82 12.66
N THR A 139 -18.41 15.24 13.82
CA THR A 139 -19.39 14.40 14.52
C THR A 139 -20.10 15.17 15.63
#